data_4305699ff230d6ceb3a010928e65c162
#
_entry.id   4305699ff230d6ceb3a010928e65c162
#
_cell.length_a   1.000
_cell.length_b   1.000
_cell.length_c   1.000
_cell.angle_alpha   90.00
_cell.angle_beta   90.00
_cell.angle_gamma   90.00
#
_symmetry.space_group_name_H-M   'P 1'
#
loop_
_entity.id
_entity.type
_entity.pdbx_description
1 polymer ?
#
loop_
_entity_poly.entity_id
_entity_poly.type
_entity_poly.pdbx_seq_one_letter_code
_entity_poly.pdbx_strand_id
1 'polypeptide(L)'
;MGTASISFGTVAVLHAVAAGYRFGFDVVDATGLTAGSVYPALDRLEDLGYLKSSWEHAATAQAEGRPARRYFQLTADGARALDEALRKHRTFQPVSLDAFGIRGPRPAGRRP
;
A
#
# COMPACT_ATOMS: atom_id res chain seq x y z
N MET A 1 -15.73 -17.20 9.16
CA MET A 1 -14.84 -17.02 8.03
C MET A 1 -13.89 -15.89 8.29
N GLY A 2 -12.67 -16.11 8.13
CA GLY A 2 -11.71 -15.08 8.43
C GLY A 2 -11.51 -14.11 7.31
N THR A 3 -10.37 -13.46 7.35
CA THR A 3 -9.95 -12.51 6.36
C THR A 3 -9.81 -13.17 5.00
N ALA A 4 -10.20 -12.48 3.97
CA ALA A 4 -10.00 -12.98 2.62
C ALA A 4 -8.52 -13.25 2.38
N SER A 5 -8.25 -14.32 1.66
CA SER A 5 -6.88 -14.67 1.31
C SER A 5 -6.38 -13.71 0.25
N ILE A 6 -5.21 -13.13 0.47
CA ILE A 6 -4.62 -12.22 -0.50
C ILE A 6 -3.22 -12.71 -0.86
N SER A 7 -2.83 -12.42 -2.09
CA SER A 7 -1.55 -12.89 -2.60
C SER A 7 -0.40 -12.15 -1.93
N PHE A 8 0.79 -12.71 -2.04
CA PHE A 8 1.99 -12.12 -1.50
C PHE A 8 2.21 -10.70 -2.06
N GLY A 9 2.00 -10.53 -3.36
CA GLY A 9 2.13 -9.20 -3.97
C GLY A 9 1.11 -8.21 -3.44
N THR A 10 -0.11 -8.67 -3.19
CA THR A 10 -1.14 -7.80 -2.63
C THR A 10 -0.80 -7.42 -1.18
N VAL A 11 -0.22 -8.35 -0.43
CA VAL A 11 0.26 -8.04 0.92
C VAL A 11 1.34 -6.97 0.87
N ALA A 12 2.24 -7.05 -0.11
CA ALA A 12 3.29 -6.06 -0.28
C ALA A 12 2.70 -4.67 -0.51
N VAL A 13 1.66 -4.59 -1.33
CA VAL A 13 0.98 -3.32 -1.60
C VAL A 13 0.33 -2.77 -0.32
N LEU A 14 -0.37 -3.64 0.40
CA LEU A 14 -1.02 -3.23 1.65
C LEU A 14 0.01 -2.74 2.67
N HIS A 15 1.12 -3.45 2.76
CA HIS A 15 2.19 -3.10 3.66
C HIS A 15 2.80 -1.74 3.28
N ALA A 16 2.96 -1.50 1.98
CA ALA A 16 3.52 -0.22 1.52
C ALA A 16 2.64 0.95 1.94
N VAL A 17 1.32 0.80 1.79
CA VAL A 17 0.41 1.85 2.22
C VAL A 17 0.49 2.05 3.74
N ALA A 18 0.55 0.94 4.48
CA ALA A 18 0.69 1.02 5.94
C ALA A 18 1.98 1.71 6.34
N ALA A 19 3.02 1.58 5.54
CA ALA A 19 4.32 2.19 5.82
C ALA A 19 4.39 3.66 5.39
N GLY A 20 3.32 4.20 4.82
CA GLY A 20 3.26 5.62 4.49
C GLY A 20 3.35 5.96 3.02
N TYR A 21 3.39 4.98 2.15
CA TYR A 21 3.39 5.23 0.71
C TYR A 21 1.94 5.32 0.26
N ARG A 22 1.48 6.52 -0.02
CA ARG A 22 0.07 6.78 -0.19
C ARG A 22 -0.43 6.86 -1.61
N PHE A 23 0.46 7.11 -2.57
CA PHE A 23 0.06 7.20 -3.97
C PHE A 23 0.41 5.92 -4.67
N GLY A 24 -0.39 5.56 -5.67
CA GLY A 24 -0.08 4.38 -6.45
C GLY A 24 1.32 4.39 -7.02
N PHE A 25 1.76 5.54 -7.52
CA PHE A 25 3.10 5.66 -8.08
C PHE A 25 4.17 5.39 -7.02
N ASP A 26 3.98 5.92 -5.81
CA ASP A 26 4.92 5.67 -4.71
C ASP A 26 4.94 4.19 -4.32
N VAL A 27 3.78 3.55 -4.36
CA VAL A 27 3.69 2.12 -4.03
C VAL A 27 4.42 1.29 -5.06
N VAL A 28 4.30 1.65 -6.35
CA VAL A 28 5.07 0.99 -7.40
C VAL A 28 6.56 1.10 -7.10
N ASP A 29 7.01 2.30 -6.78
CA ASP A 29 8.42 2.53 -6.50
C ASP A 29 8.89 1.77 -5.27
N ALA A 30 8.09 1.78 -4.22
CA ALA A 30 8.47 1.15 -2.95
C ALA A 30 8.51 -0.37 -3.05
N THR A 31 7.56 -0.97 -3.77
CA THR A 31 7.46 -2.42 -3.84
C THR A 31 8.30 -3.02 -4.95
N GLY A 32 8.63 -2.24 -5.96
CA GLY A 32 9.31 -2.78 -7.14
C GLY A 32 8.40 -3.58 -8.05
N LEU A 33 7.11 -3.63 -7.74
CA LEU A 33 6.14 -4.31 -8.59
C LEU A 33 5.76 -3.39 -9.73
N THR A 34 5.19 -3.98 -10.78
CA THR A 34 4.76 -3.19 -11.93
C THR A 34 3.48 -2.42 -11.61
N ALA A 35 3.24 -1.35 -12.35
CA ALA A 35 1.98 -0.62 -12.22
C ALA A 35 0.80 -1.54 -12.52
N GLY A 36 0.97 -2.44 -13.48
CA GLY A 36 -0.07 -3.41 -13.82
C GLY A 36 -0.43 -4.35 -12.68
N SER A 37 0.45 -4.53 -11.72
CA SER A 37 0.19 -5.32 -10.53
C SER A 37 -0.34 -4.44 -9.39
N VAL A 38 0.24 -3.25 -9.23
CA VAL A 38 -0.06 -2.39 -8.09
C VAL A 38 -1.46 -1.80 -8.15
N TYR A 39 -1.84 -1.22 -9.30
CA TYR A 39 -3.13 -0.55 -9.37
C TYR A 39 -4.33 -1.49 -9.21
N PRO A 40 -4.34 -2.67 -9.83
CA PRO A 40 -5.41 -3.61 -9.54
C PRO A 40 -5.42 -4.08 -8.09
N ALA A 41 -4.24 -4.22 -7.47
CA ALA A 41 -4.16 -4.61 -6.07
C ALA A 41 -4.75 -3.53 -5.16
N LEU A 42 -4.46 -2.26 -5.45
CA LEU A 42 -5.03 -1.15 -4.68
C LEU A 42 -6.56 -1.15 -4.78
N ASP A 43 -7.08 -1.36 -5.99
CA ASP A 43 -8.53 -1.41 -6.19
C ASP A 43 -9.14 -2.58 -5.42
N ARG A 44 -8.52 -3.74 -5.49
CA ARG A 44 -9.01 -4.91 -4.78
C ARG A 44 -9.01 -4.68 -3.28
N LEU A 45 -7.94 -4.10 -2.75
CA LEU A 45 -7.85 -3.84 -1.32
C LEU A 45 -8.90 -2.83 -0.87
N GLU A 46 -9.22 -1.87 -1.72
CA GLU A 46 -10.28 -0.93 -1.42
C GLU A 46 -11.63 -1.64 -1.43
N ASP A 47 -11.87 -2.50 -2.41
CA ASP A 47 -13.11 -3.28 -2.48
C ASP A 47 -13.28 -4.18 -1.25
N LEU A 48 -12.20 -4.69 -0.72
CA LEU A 48 -12.24 -5.53 0.47
C LEU A 48 -12.43 -4.72 1.76
N GLY A 49 -12.36 -3.41 1.66
CA GLY A 49 -12.49 -2.55 2.83
C GLY A 49 -11.20 -2.39 3.62
N TYR A 50 -10.07 -2.81 3.06
CA TYR A 50 -8.78 -2.71 3.74
C TYR A 50 -8.09 -1.38 3.49
N LEU A 51 -8.46 -0.71 2.41
CA LEU A 51 -8.00 0.62 2.10
C LEU A 51 -9.19 1.50 1.80
N LYS A 52 -9.02 2.79 2.03
CA LYS A 52 -9.96 3.78 1.52
C LYS A 52 -9.16 4.80 0.75
N SER A 53 -9.79 5.43 -0.22
CA SER A 53 -9.09 6.38 -1.07
C SER A 53 -9.82 7.71 -1.08
N SER A 54 -9.06 8.75 -1.43
CA SER A 54 -9.60 10.07 -1.62
C SER A 54 -8.75 10.76 -2.68
N TRP A 55 -9.35 11.75 -3.33
CA TRP A 55 -8.64 12.49 -4.35
C TRP A 55 -8.06 13.75 -3.74
N GLU A 56 -6.88 14.09 -4.22
CA GLU A 56 -6.25 15.37 -3.90
C GLU A 56 -7.14 16.51 -4.40
N HIS A 57 -7.11 17.64 -3.71
CA HIS A 57 -7.83 18.83 -4.18
C HIS A 57 -7.28 19.26 -5.53
N ALA A 58 -8.19 19.60 -6.43
CA ALA A 58 -7.80 20.05 -7.77
C ALA A 58 -6.88 21.26 -7.71
N ALA A 59 -7.12 22.17 -6.78
CA ALA A 59 -6.30 23.37 -6.67
C ALA A 59 -4.85 23.04 -6.32
N THR A 60 -4.65 22.05 -5.45
CA THR A 60 -3.31 21.61 -5.06
C THR A 60 -2.58 21.02 -6.26
N ALA A 61 -3.25 20.12 -6.97
CA ALA A 61 -2.66 19.47 -8.13
C ALA A 61 -2.31 20.50 -9.21
N GLN A 62 -3.21 21.46 -9.41
CA GLN A 62 -3.02 22.49 -10.41
C GLN A 62 -1.81 23.36 -10.07
N ALA A 63 -1.66 23.70 -8.79
CA ALA A 63 -0.51 24.48 -8.35
C ALA A 63 0.81 23.73 -8.58
N GLU A 64 0.76 22.40 -8.54
CA GLU A 64 1.92 21.56 -8.77
C GLU A 64 2.12 21.23 -10.24
N GLY A 65 1.20 21.65 -11.09
CA GLY A 65 1.33 21.42 -12.53
C GLY A 65 1.14 19.97 -12.93
N ARG A 66 0.30 19.24 -12.24
CA ARG A 66 0.09 17.82 -12.51
C ARG A 66 -1.37 17.45 -12.25
N PRO A 67 -1.82 16.28 -12.75
CA PRO A 67 -3.17 15.81 -12.44
C PRO A 67 -3.31 15.50 -10.94
N ALA A 68 -4.54 15.57 -10.45
CA ALA A 68 -4.83 15.23 -9.06
C ALA A 68 -4.45 13.78 -8.79
N ARG A 69 -3.92 13.54 -7.62
CA ARG A 69 -3.51 12.20 -7.17
C ARG A 69 -4.59 11.57 -6.33
N ARG A 70 -4.64 10.26 -6.39
CA ARG A 70 -5.51 9.48 -5.54
C ARG A 70 -4.68 8.97 -4.37
N TYR A 71 -5.12 9.31 -3.16
CA TYR A 71 -4.44 8.90 -1.94
C TYR A 71 -5.11 7.67 -1.38
N PHE A 72 -4.34 6.81 -0.78
CA PHE A 72 -4.84 5.60 -0.13
C PHE A 72 -4.48 5.63 1.35
N GLN A 73 -5.40 5.14 2.17
CA GLN A 73 -5.20 5.05 3.61
C GLN A 73 -5.60 3.65 4.09
N LEU A 74 -4.84 3.16 5.06
CA LEU A 74 -5.16 1.88 5.68
C LEU A 74 -6.37 2.06 6.59
N THR A 75 -7.32 1.13 6.50
CA THR A 75 -8.45 1.10 7.41
C THR A 75 -8.10 0.22 8.62
N ALA A 76 -8.96 0.23 9.64
CA ALA A 76 -8.77 -0.66 10.77
C ALA A 76 -8.81 -2.13 10.33
N ASP A 77 -9.73 -2.45 9.41
CA ASP A 77 -9.81 -3.80 8.87
C ASP A 77 -8.55 -4.14 8.09
N GLY A 78 -8.01 -3.17 7.35
CA GLY A 78 -6.78 -3.36 6.62
C GLY A 78 -5.60 -3.64 7.55
N ALA A 79 -5.54 -2.93 8.67
CA ALA A 79 -4.47 -3.15 9.64
C ALA A 79 -4.54 -4.57 10.20
N ARG A 80 -5.74 -5.05 10.50
CA ARG A 80 -5.92 -6.42 11.00
C ARG A 80 -5.55 -7.44 9.94
N ALA A 81 -5.97 -7.21 8.71
CA ALA A 81 -5.65 -8.11 7.61
C ALA A 81 -4.15 -8.18 7.37
N LEU A 82 -3.48 -7.04 7.43
CA LEU A 82 -2.04 -7.01 7.25
C LEU A 82 -1.32 -7.76 8.36
N ASP A 83 -1.73 -7.52 9.61
CA ASP A 83 -1.13 -8.19 10.75
C ASP A 83 -1.27 -9.70 10.64
N GLU A 84 -2.45 -10.15 10.25
CA GLU A 84 -2.70 -11.58 10.07
C GLU A 84 -1.85 -12.16 8.94
N ALA A 85 -1.76 -11.46 7.83
CA ALA A 85 -0.98 -11.90 6.69
C ALA A 85 0.50 -11.99 7.04
N LEU A 86 1.01 -11.02 7.77
CA LEU A 86 2.41 -11.03 8.18
C LEU A 86 2.70 -12.17 9.14
N ARG A 87 1.76 -12.47 10.03
CA ARG A 87 1.93 -13.60 10.94
C ARG A 87 1.99 -14.92 10.19
N LYS A 88 1.16 -15.08 9.18
CA LYS A 88 1.17 -16.29 8.36
C LYS A 88 2.49 -16.47 7.64
N HIS A 89 2.98 -15.41 7.04
CA HIS A 89 4.22 -15.50 6.28
C HIS A 89 5.43 -15.67 7.18
N ARG A 90 5.34 -15.24 8.41
CA ARG A 90 6.43 -15.38 9.35
C ARG A 90 6.78 -16.82 9.66
N THR A 91 5.83 -17.73 9.45
CA THR A 91 6.08 -19.14 9.74
C THR A 91 7.11 -19.76 8.82
N PHE A 92 7.37 -19.14 7.69
CA PHE A 92 8.32 -19.69 6.72
C PHE A 92 9.75 -19.31 7.05
N GLN A 93 9.93 -18.11 7.56
CA GLN A 93 11.25 -17.60 7.90
C GLN A 93 11.06 -16.22 8.49
N PRO A 94 12.09 -15.68 9.14
CA PRO A 94 12.02 -14.29 9.55
C PRO A 94 11.81 -13.44 8.31
N VAL A 95 10.71 -12.75 8.25
CA VAL A 95 10.35 -11.97 7.08
C VAL A 95 10.73 -10.53 7.32
N SER A 96 11.60 -10.01 6.48
CA SER A 96 11.93 -8.60 6.51
C SER A 96 11.08 -7.90 5.46
N LEU A 97 11.07 -6.58 5.50
CA LEU A 97 10.36 -5.82 4.49
C LEU A 97 10.91 -6.10 3.10
N ASP A 98 12.18 -6.42 3.01
CA ASP A 98 12.80 -6.72 1.73
C ASP A 98 12.19 -7.94 1.07
N ALA A 99 11.72 -8.88 1.85
CA ALA A 99 11.09 -10.08 1.30
C ALA A 99 9.84 -9.75 0.51
N PHE A 100 9.22 -8.60 0.75
CA PHE A 100 8.06 -8.15 0.02
C PHE A 100 8.42 -7.13 -1.06
N GLY A 101 9.68 -6.77 -1.18
CA GLY A 101 10.09 -5.75 -2.12
C GLY A 101 9.83 -4.35 -1.62
N ILE A 102 9.59 -4.19 -0.34
CA ILE A 102 9.31 -2.89 0.26
C ILE A 102 10.56 -2.37 0.91
N ARG A 103 10.90 -1.13 0.62
CA ARG A 103 12.14 -0.52 1.12
C ARG A 103 12.10 -0.08 2.56
N GLY A 104 10.96 -0.17 3.19
CA GLY A 104 10.79 0.33 4.53
C GLY A 104 10.24 1.74 4.53
N PRO A 105 9.86 2.23 5.72
CA PRO A 105 9.19 3.54 5.78
C PRO A 105 10.16 4.64 5.42
N ARG A 106 9.62 5.67 4.80
CA ARG A 106 10.41 6.84 4.46
C ARG A 106 10.70 7.63 5.73
N PRO A 107 11.93 8.09 5.90
CA PRO A 107 12.22 8.99 7.01
C PRO A 107 11.35 10.23 6.89
N ALA A 108 10.85 10.72 8.02
CA ALA A 108 9.96 11.87 8.03
C ALA A 108 10.57 13.08 7.34
N GLY A 109 11.84 13.31 7.55
CA GLY A 109 12.50 14.48 6.98
C GLY A 109 12.66 14.44 5.48
N ARG A 110 12.37 13.31 4.85
CA ARG A 110 12.49 13.19 3.39
C ARG A 110 11.20 13.43 2.67
N ARG A 111 10.15 13.61 3.40
CA ARG A 111 8.85 13.85 2.77
C ARG A 111 8.84 15.24 2.18
N PRO A 112 8.60 15.31 0.93
CA PRO A 112 8.49 16.62 0.30
C PRO A 112 7.27 17.34 0.79
#